data_0175e1589884379d394b3bee4839dd2d
#
_entry.id   0175e1589884379d394b3bee4839dd2d
#
_cell.length_a   1.000
_cell.length_b   1.000
_cell.length_c   1.000
_cell.angle_alpha   90.00
_cell.angle_beta   90.00
_cell.angle_gamma   90.00
#
_symmetry.space_group_name_H-M   'P 1'
#
loop_
_entity.id
_entity.type
_entity.pdbx_description
1 polymer ?
#
loop_
_entity_poly.entity_id
_entity_poly.type
_entity_poly.pdbx_seq_one_letter_code
_entity_poly.pdbx_strand_id
1 'polypeptide(L)'
;LQYDMVRVGLCAYKGAMSVISEVVDARFVRRGEIVGYGGSPLENDTNVAFVFGGYADGICRESPHGAWIGGNYCKAVGIACMDVFAVDTQDYIAKIGEKVTLFDGETALIAANERKTVEYCVYTAFSRSRSVCKKI
;
A
#
# COMPACT_ATOMS: atom_id res chain seq x y z
N LEU A 1 -27.83 -23.74 -6.89
CA LEU A 1 -28.59 -23.58 -8.13
C LEU A 1 -27.60 -23.17 -9.22
N GLN A 2 -27.41 -24.00 -10.24
CA GLN A 2 -26.66 -23.70 -11.45
C GLN A 2 -27.65 -23.35 -12.55
N TYR A 3 -27.42 -22.21 -13.18
CA TYR A 3 -28.13 -21.73 -14.35
C TYR A 3 -27.18 -21.78 -15.56
N ASP A 4 -27.68 -21.45 -16.74
CA ASP A 4 -26.92 -21.51 -18.00
C ASP A 4 -25.71 -20.51 -18.02
N MET A 5 -25.63 -19.61 -17.05
CA MET A 5 -24.56 -18.63 -16.94
C MET A 5 -24.11 -18.42 -15.49
N VAL A 6 -22.80 -18.40 -15.27
CA VAL A 6 -22.16 -18.16 -13.98
C VAL A 6 -21.22 -16.96 -14.09
N ARG A 7 -21.29 -16.05 -13.11
CA ARG A 7 -20.27 -15.00 -12.93
C ARG A 7 -19.15 -15.52 -12.04
N VAL A 8 -18.01 -15.82 -12.60
CA VAL A 8 -16.87 -16.39 -11.89
C VAL A 8 -16.24 -15.36 -10.92
N GLY A 9 -16.36 -14.07 -11.24
CA GLY A 9 -15.87 -13.00 -10.38
C GLY A 9 -14.35 -13.01 -10.18
N LEU A 10 -13.91 -12.64 -8.97
CA LEU A 10 -12.50 -12.50 -8.61
C LEU A 10 -11.68 -13.80 -8.78
N CYS A 11 -12.31 -14.95 -8.63
CA CYS A 11 -11.62 -16.23 -8.75
C CYS A 11 -10.86 -16.39 -10.08
N ALA A 12 -11.37 -15.78 -11.16
CA ALA A 12 -10.74 -15.84 -12.48
C ALA A 12 -9.51 -14.93 -12.61
N TYR A 13 -9.35 -13.97 -11.70
CA TYR A 13 -8.33 -12.93 -11.78
C TYR A 13 -7.38 -12.91 -10.58
N LYS A 14 -7.60 -13.80 -9.61
CA LYS A 14 -6.75 -13.87 -8.41
C LYS A 14 -5.30 -14.14 -8.83
N GLY A 15 -4.39 -13.28 -8.35
CA GLY A 15 -2.97 -13.35 -8.68
C GLY A 15 -2.57 -12.71 -10.03
N ALA A 16 -3.54 -12.20 -10.81
CA ALA A 16 -3.25 -11.60 -12.12
C ALA A 16 -2.72 -10.15 -12.03
N MET A 17 -2.85 -9.50 -10.87
CA MET A 17 -2.46 -8.11 -10.69
C MET A 17 -1.54 -7.96 -9.48
N SER A 18 -0.45 -7.24 -9.67
CA SER A 18 0.37 -6.71 -8.59
C SER A 18 0.60 -5.22 -8.81
N VAL A 19 0.73 -4.47 -7.72
CA VAL A 19 1.08 -3.05 -7.76
C VAL A 19 2.40 -2.86 -7.04
N ILE A 20 3.36 -2.36 -7.80
CA ILE A 20 4.74 -2.14 -7.38
C ILE A 20 5.02 -0.65 -7.40
N SER A 21 5.73 -0.19 -6.39
CA SER A 21 6.21 1.17 -6.23
C SER A 21 7.66 1.19 -5.76
N GLU A 22 8.14 2.33 -5.31
CA GLU A 22 9.50 2.51 -4.80
C GLU A 22 9.54 3.45 -3.60
N VAL A 23 10.59 3.33 -2.81
CA VAL A 23 10.92 4.25 -1.73
C VAL A 23 11.46 5.55 -2.31
N VAL A 24 10.86 6.69 -1.97
CA VAL A 24 11.31 8.01 -2.43
C VAL A 24 12.10 8.78 -1.37
N ASP A 25 11.89 8.45 -0.10
CA ASP A 25 12.65 8.99 1.03
C ASP A 25 12.62 8.01 2.20
N ALA A 26 13.61 8.05 3.07
CA ALA A 26 13.64 7.26 4.29
C ALA A 26 14.37 8.04 5.39
N ARG A 27 13.81 8.02 6.60
CA ARG A 27 14.38 8.74 7.72
C ARG A 27 14.06 8.10 9.05
N PHE A 28 14.92 8.32 10.03
CA PHE A 28 14.65 8.02 11.42
C PHE A 28 13.74 9.09 12.01
N VAL A 29 12.70 8.66 12.71
CA VAL A 29 11.69 9.53 13.36
C VAL A 29 11.62 9.16 14.83
N ARG A 30 11.61 10.16 15.69
CA ARG A 30 11.60 9.96 17.14
C ARG A 30 10.17 9.82 17.66
N ARG A 31 10.05 9.15 18.78
CA ARG A 31 8.82 9.13 19.58
C ARG A 31 8.29 10.54 19.81
N GLY A 32 6.99 10.72 19.60
CA GLY A 32 6.30 11.98 19.75
C GLY A 32 6.29 12.86 18.49
N GLU A 33 7.08 12.55 17.48
CA GLU A 33 7.01 13.23 16.19
C GLU A 33 5.82 12.73 15.36
N ILE A 34 5.30 13.60 14.49
CA ILE A 34 4.17 13.31 13.61
C ILE A 34 4.68 13.13 12.18
N VAL A 35 4.23 12.09 11.51
CA VAL A 35 4.55 11.82 10.11
C VAL A 35 3.34 12.12 9.24
N GLY A 36 3.54 12.95 8.21
CA GLY A 36 2.49 13.32 7.26
C GLY A 36 1.47 14.31 7.82
N TYR A 37 0.32 14.38 7.16
CA TYR A 37 -0.79 15.25 7.55
C TYR A 37 -1.68 14.58 8.58
N GLY A 38 -2.05 15.30 9.65
CA GLY A 38 -3.09 14.87 10.59
C GLY A 38 -2.87 13.53 11.28
N GLY A 39 -1.63 13.03 11.29
CA GLY A 39 -1.28 11.80 11.99
C GLY A 39 -1.22 11.97 13.51
N SER A 40 -1.30 10.86 14.22
CA SER A 40 -0.98 10.82 15.65
C SER A 40 0.54 10.80 15.85
N PRO A 41 1.03 11.34 16.98
CA PRO A 41 2.44 11.19 17.35
C PRO A 41 2.86 9.72 17.41
N LEU A 42 4.06 9.42 16.94
CA LEU A 42 4.62 8.07 17.03
C LEU A 42 4.82 7.64 18.48
N GLU A 43 4.50 6.39 18.77
CA GLU A 43 4.64 5.83 20.14
C GLU A 43 6.08 5.46 20.46
N ASN A 44 6.90 5.14 19.46
CA ASN A 44 8.28 4.72 19.59
C ASN A 44 9.16 5.40 18.56
N ASP A 45 10.47 5.41 18.83
CA ASP A 45 11.49 5.73 17.83
C ASP A 45 11.45 4.67 16.72
N THR A 46 11.49 5.08 15.45
CA THR A 46 11.41 4.13 14.34
C THR A 46 12.00 4.69 13.05
N ASN A 47 12.34 3.82 12.10
CA ASN A 47 12.60 4.24 10.73
C ASN A 47 11.29 4.30 9.96
N VAL A 48 11.13 5.32 9.14
CA VAL A 48 9.96 5.53 8.29
C VAL A 48 10.43 5.63 6.84
N ALA A 49 9.81 4.84 5.96
CA ALA A 49 9.99 4.96 4.54
C ALA A 49 8.80 5.70 3.92
N PHE A 50 9.08 6.63 3.02
CA PHE A 50 8.09 7.31 2.20
C PHE A 50 8.04 6.60 0.85
N VAL A 51 6.85 6.12 0.51
CA VAL A 51 6.60 5.30 -0.68
C VAL A 51 5.88 6.14 -1.72
N PHE A 52 6.37 6.09 -2.96
CA PHE A 52 5.69 6.74 -4.08
C PHE A 52 4.32 6.12 -4.30
N GLY A 53 3.32 6.99 -4.51
CA GLY A 53 1.91 6.60 -4.60
C GLY A 53 1.10 7.14 -3.42
N GLY A 54 -0.01 7.76 -3.73
CA GLY A 54 -0.87 8.39 -2.73
C GLY A 54 -2.35 8.23 -3.08
N TYR A 55 -3.19 9.12 -2.52
CA TYR A 55 -4.63 8.99 -2.78
C TYR A 55 -4.99 9.26 -4.25
N ALA A 56 -4.17 10.00 -5.02
CA ALA A 56 -4.36 10.18 -6.45
C ALA A 56 -4.09 8.90 -7.27
N ASP A 57 -3.40 7.92 -6.68
CA ASP A 57 -3.06 6.64 -7.30
C ASP A 57 -3.97 5.49 -6.85
N GLY A 58 -4.82 5.73 -5.84
CA GLY A 58 -5.75 4.73 -5.33
C GLY A 58 -5.46 4.23 -3.91
N ILE A 59 -4.44 4.78 -3.24
CA ILE A 59 -4.24 4.56 -1.81
C ILE A 59 -5.37 5.26 -1.04
N CYS A 60 -5.97 4.58 -0.07
CA CYS A 60 -7.00 5.20 0.76
C CYS A 60 -6.38 6.31 1.61
N ARG A 61 -6.91 7.53 1.52
CA ARG A 61 -6.32 8.69 2.19
C ARG A 61 -6.32 8.56 3.70
N GLU A 62 -7.46 8.27 4.28
CA GLU A 62 -7.67 8.25 5.74
C GLU A 62 -7.22 6.95 6.40
N SER A 63 -7.11 5.89 5.61
CA SER A 63 -6.72 4.56 6.08
C SER A 63 -5.85 3.88 5.01
N PRO A 64 -4.62 4.37 4.80
CA PRO A 64 -3.71 3.72 3.88
C PRO A 64 -3.37 2.33 4.40
N HIS A 65 -3.33 1.35 3.50
CA HIS A 65 -2.79 0.05 3.84
C HIS A 65 -1.26 0.08 3.85
N GLY A 66 -0.64 -0.84 4.56
CA GLY A 66 0.81 -0.98 4.58
C GLY A 66 1.38 -1.49 3.27
N ALA A 67 2.68 -1.72 3.26
CA ALA A 67 3.41 -2.17 2.08
C ALA A 67 4.52 -3.17 2.44
N TRP A 68 4.99 -3.95 1.47
CA TRP A 68 6.10 -4.89 1.64
C TRP A 68 7.39 -4.26 1.12
N ILE A 69 8.38 -4.15 2.03
CA ILE A 69 9.72 -3.63 1.75
C ILE A 69 10.73 -4.63 2.28
N GLY A 70 11.69 -5.05 1.47
CA GLY A 70 12.70 -6.02 1.86
C GLY A 70 12.12 -7.36 2.34
N GLY A 71 10.93 -7.75 1.88
CA GLY A 71 10.23 -8.97 2.31
C GLY A 71 9.45 -8.83 3.61
N ASN A 72 9.46 -7.67 4.26
CA ASN A 72 8.73 -7.41 5.49
C ASN A 72 7.48 -6.55 5.24
N TYR A 73 6.40 -6.86 5.94
CA TYR A 73 5.22 -6.01 5.92
C TYR A 73 5.40 -4.81 6.86
N CYS A 74 5.32 -3.63 6.30
CA CYS A 74 5.46 -2.35 6.99
C CYS A 74 4.10 -1.67 7.07
N LYS A 75 3.61 -1.37 8.27
CA LYS A 75 2.31 -0.72 8.46
C LYS A 75 2.38 0.74 8.02
N ALA A 76 1.28 1.23 7.44
CA ALA A 76 1.17 2.65 7.11
C ALA A 76 1.14 3.53 8.38
N VAL A 77 1.73 4.70 8.27
CA VAL A 77 1.80 5.72 9.32
C VAL A 77 1.15 7.00 8.83
N GLY A 78 0.23 7.53 9.63
CA GLY A 78 -0.46 8.78 9.32
C GLY A 78 -1.45 8.64 8.16
N ILE A 79 -1.74 9.78 7.51
CA ILE A 79 -2.67 9.91 6.41
C ILE A 79 -1.90 10.01 5.09
N ALA A 80 -2.38 9.34 4.03
CA ALA A 80 -1.73 9.41 2.73
C ALA A 80 -1.83 10.82 2.14
N CYS A 81 -0.71 11.31 1.57
CA CYS A 81 -0.66 12.51 0.75
C CYS A 81 -1.15 12.18 -0.67
N MET A 82 -1.13 13.19 -1.56
CA MET A 82 -1.57 13.02 -2.94
C MET A 82 -0.74 11.99 -3.70
N ASP A 83 0.57 12.05 -3.55
CA ASP A 83 1.54 11.28 -4.36
C ASP A 83 2.46 10.37 -3.52
N VAL A 84 2.35 10.42 -2.18
CA VAL A 84 3.23 9.72 -1.26
C VAL A 84 2.46 9.30 -0.02
N PHE A 85 2.79 8.15 0.53
CA PHE A 85 2.39 7.74 1.88
C PHE A 85 3.59 7.19 2.65
N ALA A 86 3.47 7.13 3.98
CA ALA A 86 4.54 6.71 4.86
C ALA A 86 4.24 5.33 5.46
N VAL A 87 5.29 4.52 5.65
CA VAL A 87 5.21 3.22 6.33
C VAL A 87 6.30 3.10 7.39
N ASP A 88 5.96 2.46 8.50
CA ASP A 88 6.86 2.15 9.59
C ASP A 88 7.70 0.92 9.24
N THR A 89 9.00 1.12 9.05
CA THR A 89 9.93 0.04 8.73
C THR A 89 10.66 -0.50 9.95
N GLN A 90 10.37 0.03 11.15
CA GLN A 90 10.97 -0.39 12.42
C GLN A 90 12.50 -0.31 12.38
N ASP A 91 13.19 -1.44 12.57
CA ASP A 91 14.65 -1.52 12.54
C ASP A 91 15.23 -1.58 11.11
N TYR A 92 14.37 -1.74 10.10
CA TYR A 92 14.81 -1.84 8.72
C TYR A 92 15.05 -0.44 8.12
N ILE A 93 16.27 -0.21 7.64
CA ILE A 93 16.66 1.04 6.97
C ILE A 93 16.44 0.86 5.47
N ALA A 94 15.29 1.32 5.00
CA ALA A 94 14.94 1.29 3.58
C ALA A 94 15.84 2.24 2.76
N LYS A 95 16.12 1.87 1.52
CA LYS A 95 16.95 2.66 0.60
C LYS A 95 16.07 3.38 -0.42
N ILE A 96 16.42 4.60 -0.77
CA ILE A 96 15.77 5.33 -1.86
C ILE A 96 15.91 4.53 -3.16
N GLY A 97 14.81 4.37 -3.91
CA GLY A 97 14.72 3.53 -5.10
C GLY A 97 14.49 2.04 -4.81
N GLU A 98 14.39 1.64 -3.54
CA GLU A 98 14.07 0.26 -3.19
C GLU A 98 12.64 -0.09 -3.59
N LYS A 99 12.49 -1.28 -4.17
CA LYS A 99 11.19 -1.77 -4.66
C LYS A 99 10.23 -2.06 -3.51
N VAL A 100 9.02 -1.57 -3.65
CA VAL A 100 7.92 -1.74 -2.70
C VAL A 100 6.77 -2.46 -3.37
N THR A 101 6.28 -3.53 -2.76
CA THR A 101 5.03 -4.16 -3.19
C THR A 101 3.88 -3.61 -2.36
N LEU A 102 2.94 -2.92 -3.02
CA LEU A 102 1.75 -2.38 -2.37
C LEU A 102 0.73 -3.49 -2.13
N PHE A 103 0.49 -4.30 -3.13
CA PHE A 103 -0.19 -5.58 -3.00
C PHE A 103 0.07 -6.47 -4.23
N ASP A 104 -0.22 -7.75 -4.08
CA ASP A 104 -0.27 -8.77 -5.12
C ASP A 104 -1.47 -9.69 -4.89
N GLY A 105 -1.53 -10.79 -5.64
CA GLY A 105 -2.66 -11.71 -5.56
C GLY A 105 -2.83 -12.43 -4.22
N GLU A 106 -1.79 -12.48 -3.39
CA GLU A 106 -1.83 -13.12 -2.08
C GLU A 106 -2.12 -12.09 -0.98
N THR A 107 -1.59 -10.88 -1.13
CA THR A 107 -1.60 -9.85 -0.10
C THR A 107 -2.72 -8.82 -0.24
N ALA A 108 -3.47 -8.84 -1.35
CA ALA A 108 -4.61 -7.95 -1.57
C ALA A 108 -5.69 -8.06 -0.48
N LEU A 109 -5.87 -9.25 0.12
CA LEU A 109 -6.79 -9.44 1.24
C LEU A 109 -6.34 -8.70 2.50
N ILE A 110 -5.03 -8.64 2.76
CA ILE A 110 -4.49 -7.89 3.90
C ILE A 110 -4.79 -6.40 3.71
N ALA A 111 -4.50 -5.86 2.52
CA ALA A 111 -4.82 -4.47 2.16
C ALA A 111 -6.33 -4.16 2.27
N ALA A 112 -7.20 -5.10 1.86
CA ALA A 112 -8.65 -4.95 1.99
C ALA A 112 -9.10 -4.91 3.45
N ASN A 113 -8.56 -5.79 4.29
CA ASN A 113 -8.88 -5.85 5.72
C ASN A 113 -8.46 -4.57 6.45
N GLU A 114 -7.27 -4.05 6.19
CA GLU A 114 -6.80 -2.79 6.78
C GLU A 114 -7.66 -1.60 6.36
N ARG A 115 -8.10 -1.57 5.10
CA ARG A 115 -9.02 -0.56 4.57
C ARG A 115 -10.48 -0.81 4.97
N LYS A 116 -10.78 -1.89 5.71
CA LYS A 116 -12.15 -2.30 6.07
C LYS A 116 -13.08 -2.38 4.87
N THR A 117 -12.60 -2.99 3.79
CA THR A 117 -13.31 -3.13 2.51
C THR A 117 -13.14 -4.52 1.94
N VAL A 118 -13.60 -4.74 0.72
CA VAL A 118 -13.43 -6.01 -0.01
C VAL A 118 -12.28 -5.91 -1.02
N GLU A 119 -11.65 -7.04 -1.37
CA GLU A 119 -10.52 -7.09 -2.30
C GLU A 119 -10.80 -6.37 -3.64
N TYR A 120 -12.04 -6.43 -4.14
CA TYR A 120 -12.42 -5.71 -5.36
C TYR A 120 -12.16 -4.21 -5.30
N CYS A 121 -12.42 -3.58 -4.15
CA CYS A 121 -12.16 -2.15 -3.95
C CYS A 121 -10.66 -1.84 -3.98
N VAL A 122 -9.80 -2.76 -3.54
CA VAL A 122 -8.35 -2.60 -3.63
C VAL A 122 -7.91 -2.66 -5.09
N TYR A 123 -8.31 -3.70 -5.83
CA TYR A 123 -7.93 -3.88 -7.24
C TYR A 123 -8.42 -2.75 -8.15
N THR A 124 -9.64 -2.24 -7.92
CA THR A 124 -10.24 -1.21 -8.78
C THR A 124 -9.86 0.22 -8.41
N ALA A 125 -9.24 0.44 -7.25
CA ALA A 125 -8.84 1.76 -6.79
C ALA A 125 -7.68 2.34 -7.61
N PHE A 126 -6.77 1.49 -8.12
CA PHE A 126 -5.59 1.94 -8.84
C PHE A 126 -5.91 2.37 -10.27
N SER A 127 -5.59 3.62 -10.59
CA SER A 127 -5.83 4.21 -11.92
C SER A 127 -4.71 3.84 -12.88
N ARG A 128 -5.09 3.51 -14.13
CA ARG A 128 -4.12 3.28 -15.22
C ARG A 128 -3.48 4.58 -15.72
N SER A 129 -4.04 5.73 -15.43
CA SER A 129 -3.56 7.01 -15.95
C SER A 129 -2.19 7.42 -15.41
N ARG A 130 -1.82 6.92 -14.23
CA ARG A 130 -0.55 7.21 -13.54
C ARG A 130 0.37 6.00 -13.40
N SER A 131 -0.06 4.84 -13.84
CA SER A 131 0.71 3.60 -13.76
C SER A 131 1.12 3.06 -15.12
N VAL A 132 2.29 2.43 -15.18
CA VAL A 132 2.76 1.70 -16.37
C VAL A 132 2.34 0.25 -16.23
N CYS A 133 1.40 -0.19 -17.08
CA CYS A 133 1.03 -1.61 -17.13
C CYS A 133 2.08 -2.39 -17.93
N LYS A 134 2.74 -3.34 -17.28
CA LYS A 134 3.54 -4.36 -17.98
C LYS A 134 2.70 -5.63 -18.07
N LYS A 135 2.53 -6.15 -19.28
CA LYS A 135 2.04 -7.53 -19.47
C LYS A 135 3.22 -8.47 -19.19
N ILE A 136 3.00 -9.41 -18.33
CA ILE A 136 3.93 -10.53 -18.08
C ILE A 136 3.59 -11.63 -19.08
#